data_128af8001f48570b0d7df7f664d1e9ed
#
_entry.id   128af8001f48570b0d7df7f664d1e9ed
#
_cell.length_a   1.000
_cell.length_b   1.000
_cell.length_c   1.000
_cell.angle_alpha   90.00
_cell.angle_beta   90.00
_cell.angle_gamma   90.00
#
_symmetry.space_group_name_H-M   'P 1'
#
loop_
_entity.id
_entity.type
_entity.pdbx_description
1 polymer ?
#
loop_
_entity_poly.entity_id
_entity_poly.type
_entity_poly.pdbx_seq_one_letter_code
_entity_poly.pdbx_strand_id
1 'polypeptide(L)'
;MNKIIPISLLFLLTACNNAESLDVNRLIPALSKVESNNNSLATGDNGRAFGKLQIWQLVIDDVNKITGSKYKHSDAFNPVKANEICKIYLSYYCTEKRLGHKPTMEDGARIWNGGPNGYKKDSTISYWNKVKAELK
;
A
#
# COMPACT_ATOMS: atom_id res chain seq x y z
N MET A 1 -52.88 -35.32 15.45
CA MET A 1 -52.51 -34.47 14.30
C MET A 1 -51.21 -33.75 14.65
N ASN A 2 -50.09 -34.33 14.22
CA ASN A 2 -48.77 -33.75 14.51
C ASN A 2 -48.43 -32.75 13.39
N LYS A 3 -48.33 -31.46 13.75
CA LYS A 3 -47.87 -30.42 12.86
C LYS A 3 -46.34 -30.46 12.81
N ILE A 4 -45.78 -30.87 11.68
CA ILE A 4 -44.38 -30.80 11.38
C ILE A 4 -44.09 -29.36 10.97
N ILE A 5 -43.28 -28.65 11.79
CA ILE A 5 -42.76 -27.31 11.46
C ILE A 5 -41.49 -27.52 10.63
N PRO A 6 -41.42 -27.00 9.41
CA PRO A 6 -40.15 -27.09 8.65
C PRO A 6 -39.12 -26.15 9.27
N ILE A 7 -37.99 -26.72 9.71
CA ILE A 7 -36.80 -25.95 10.10
C ILE A 7 -36.23 -25.37 8.82
N SER A 8 -36.45 -24.08 8.62
CA SER A 8 -35.80 -23.31 7.54
C SER A 8 -34.35 -23.13 7.91
N LEU A 9 -33.49 -23.91 7.29
CA LEU A 9 -32.03 -23.81 7.44
C LEU A 9 -31.56 -22.55 6.73
N LEU A 10 -31.44 -21.46 7.50
CA LEU A 10 -30.89 -20.20 7.02
C LEU A 10 -29.35 -20.38 6.83
N PHE A 11 -28.94 -20.66 5.62
CA PHE A 11 -27.53 -20.59 5.24
C PHE A 11 -27.08 -19.13 5.34
N LEU A 12 -26.45 -18.75 6.44
CA LEU A 12 -25.62 -17.55 6.49
C LEU A 12 -24.39 -17.79 5.57
N LEU A 13 -24.48 -17.31 4.35
CA LEU A 13 -23.31 -17.08 3.49
C LEU A 13 -22.48 -15.99 4.18
N THR A 14 -21.57 -16.40 5.05
CA THR A 14 -20.46 -15.53 5.45
C THR A 14 -19.61 -15.33 4.20
N ALA A 15 -19.79 -14.19 3.53
CA ALA A 15 -18.85 -13.73 2.54
C ALA A 15 -17.51 -13.55 3.29
N CYS A 16 -16.61 -14.54 3.16
CA CYS A 16 -15.22 -14.35 3.52
C CYS A 16 -14.68 -13.28 2.58
N ASN A 17 -14.69 -12.04 3.03
CA ASN A 17 -13.86 -10.99 2.43
C ASN A 17 -12.41 -11.37 2.71
N ASN A 18 -11.87 -12.29 1.91
CA ASN A 18 -10.45 -12.58 1.92
C ASN A 18 -9.74 -11.35 1.35
N ALA A 19 -9.23 -10.49 2.24
CA ALA A 19 -8.37 -9.39 1.85
C ALA A 19 -7.21 -9.96 1.03
N GLU A 20 -6.92 -9.36 -0.12
CA GLU A 20 -5.87 -9.82 -1.01
C GLU A 20 -4.50 -9.66 -0.35
N SER A 21 -3.71 -10.75 -0.31
CA SER A 21 -2.36 -10.75 0.26
C SER A 21 -1.45 -9.77 -0.47
N LEU A 22 -0.51 -9.16 0.26
CA LEU A 22 0.44 -8.20 -0.28
C LEU A 22 1.32 -8.83 -1.36
N ASP A 23 1.22 -8.29 -2.56
CA ASP A 23 2.19 -8.47 -3.66
C ASP A 23 2.73 -7.09 -4.04
N VAL A 24 3.95 -6.80 -3.60
CA VAL A 24 4.57 -5.48 -3.80
C VAL A 24 4.80 -5.20 -5.28
N ASN A 25 5.09 -6.23 -6.10
CA ASN A 25 5.30 -6.05 -7.53
C ASN A 25 4.02 -5.66 -8.27
N ARG A 26 2.87 -6.15 -7.82
CA ARG A 26 1.55 -5.74 -8.32
C ARG A 26 1.08 -4.40 -7.74
N LEU A 27 1.44 -4.12 -6.50
CA LEU A 27 1.02 -2.89 -5.83
C LEU A 27 1.71 -1.64 -6.41
N ILE A 28 3.02 -1.69 -6.67
CA ILE A 28 3.80 -0.53 -7.12
C ILE A 28 3.24 0.14 -8.38
N PRO A 29 2.86 -0.57 -9.46
CA PRO A 29 2.22 0.06 -10.61
C PRO A 29 0.94 0.82 -10.27
N ALA A 30 0.10 0.28 -9.39
CA ALA A 30 -1.13 0.92 -8.96
C ALA A 30 -0.84 2.19 -8.13
N LEU A 31 0.14 2.13 -7.21
CA LEU A 31 0.62 3.31 -6.48
C LEU A 31 1.11 4.39 -7.44
N SER A 32 1.97 4.03 -8.38
CA SER A 32 2.53 4.96 -9.37
C SER A 32 1.43 5.64 -10.22
N LYS A 33 0.40 4.89 -10.59
CA LYS A 33 -0.75 5.42 -11.32
C LYS A 33 -1.50 6.46 -10.51
N VAL A 34 -1.77 6.18 -9.24
CA VAL A 34 -2.49 7.09 -8.33
C VAL A 34 -1.66 8.31 -7.97
N GLU A 35 -0.36 8.13 -7.71
CA GLU A 35 0.51 9.23 -7.24
C GLU A 35 0.80 10.27 -8.33
N SER A 36 1.06 9.85 -9.56
CA SER A 36 1.56 10.74 -10.61
C SER A 36 1.10 10.40 -12.01
N ASN A 37 0.19 9.45 -12.19
CA ASN A 37 -0.14 8.90 -13.50
C ASN A 37 1.11 8.33 -14.22
N ASN A 38 2.01 7.68 -13.46
CA ASN A 38 3.27 7.09 -13.92
C ASN A 38 4.32 8.10 -14.43
N ASN A 39 4.23 9.36 -14.04
CA ASN A 39 5.19 10.37 -14.45
C ASN A 39 6.46 10.33 -13.58
N SER A 40 7.56 9.81 -14.15
CA SER A 40 8.84 9.69 -13.44
C SER A 40 9.48 11.04 -13.09
N LEU A 41 9.09 12.12 -13.76
CA LEU A 41 9.62 13.48 -13.53
C LEU A 41 8.66 14.35 -12.72
N ALA A 42 7.58 13.78 -12.20
CA ALA A 42 6.60 14.53 -11.42
C ALA A 42 7.24 15.12 -10.15
N THR A 43 6.87 16.34 -9.86
CA THR A 43 7.14 17.00 -8.58
C THR A 43 5.82 17.45 -8.01
N GLY A 44 5.52 17.04 -6.78
CA GLY A 44 4.27 17.34 -6.11
C GLY A 44 4.50 17.91 -4.72
N ASP A 45 3.39 18.22 -4.06
CA ASP A 45 3.38 18.67 -2.68
C ASP A 45 4.35 19.82 -2.39
N ASN A 46 4.25 20.87 -3.20
CA ASN A 46 5.11 22.06 -3.13
C ASN A 46 6.62 21.72 -3.24
N GLY A 47 6.98 20.80 -4.14
CA GLY A 47 8.37 20.42 -4.37
C GLY A 47 8.96 19.45 -3.33
N ARG A 48 8.14 18.79 -2.53
CA ARG A 48 8.58 17.83 -1.50
C ARG A 48 8.46 16.36 -1.90
N ALA A 49 7.65 16.05 -2.92
CA ALA A 49 7.39 14.71 -3.41
C ALA A 49 7.94 14.54 -4.83
N PHE A 50 8.79 13.54 -5.05
CA PHE A 50 9.52 13.33 -6.30
C PHE A 50 9.17 12.04 -7.00
N GLY A 51 9.09 12.12 -8.33
CA GLY A 51 9.01 10.99 -9.23
C GLY A 51 7.65 10.32 -9.27
N LYS A 52 7.59 9.20 -9.99
CA LYS A 52 6.33 8.49 -10.23
C LYS A 52 5.63 8.00 -8.96
N LEU A 53 6.36 7.77 -7.88
CA LEU A 53 5.85 7.29 -6.59
C LEU A 53 5.73 8.42 -5.56
N GLN A 54 6.01 9.67 -5.94
CA GLN A 54 5.90 10.84 -5.07
C GLN A 54 6.63 10.67 -3.73
N ILE A 55 7.92 10.28 -3.82
CA ILE A 55 8.76 9.94 -2.67
C ILE A 55 9.21 11.22 -1.97
N TRP A 56 9.01 11.25 -0.66
CA TRP A 56 9.49 12.31 0.22
C TRP A 56 10.90 12.03 0.74
N GLN A 57 11.63 13.08 1.12
CA GLN A 57 12.95 12.95 1.72
C GLN A 57 12.97 12.02 2.94
N LEU A 58 11.92 12.07 3.77
CA LEU A 58 11.80 11.19 4.94
C LEU A 58 11.81 9.69 4.58
N VAL A 59 11.22 9.31 3.44
CA VAL A 59 11.26 7.92 2.98
C VAL A 59 12.68 7.53 2.57
N ILE A 60 13.40 8.43 1.91
CA ILE A 60 14.81 8.24 1.53
C ILE A 60 15.67 8.03 2.77
N ASP A 61 15.53 8.92 3.76
CA ASP A 61 16.29 8.85 5.01
C ASP A 61 16.04 7.54 5.75
N ASP A 62 14.78 7.12 5.79
CA ASP A 62 14.36 5.88 6.45
C ASP A 62 14.91 4.64 5.73
N VAL A 63 14.79 4.58 4.40
CA VAL A 63 15.34 3.48 3.59
C VAL A 63 16.85 3.40 3.73
N ASN A 64 17.56 4.52 3.71
CA ASN A 64 18.99 4.56 3.92
C ASN A 64 19.38 4.04 5.32
N LYS A 65 18.62 4.40 6.34
CA LYS A 65 18.83 3.90 7.71
C LYS A 65 18.59 2.39 7.80
N ILE A 66 17.54 1.88 7.15
CA ILE A 66 17.20 0.45 7.16
C ILE A 66 18.28 -0.40 6.49
N THR A 67 18.84 0.08 5.38
CA THR A 67 19.70 -0.73 4.49
C THR A 67 21.18 -0.36 4.55
N GLY A 68 21.54 0.80 5.10
CA GLY A 68 22.88 1.39 4.96
C GLY A 68 23.16 1.94 3.57
N SER A 69 22.16 2.06 2.71
CA SER A 69 22.28 2.65 1.37
C SER A 69 22.51 4.15 1.43
N LYS A 70 22.82 4.75 0.28
CA LYS A 70 23.07 6.19 0.13
C LYS A 70 22.21 6.80 -0.97
N TYR A 71 20.93 6.45 -1.02
CA TYR A 71 20.00 7.09 -1.94
C TYR A 71 19.91 8.58 -1.66
N LYS A 72 19.81 9.36 -2.74
CA LYS A 72 19.51 10.80 -2.69
C LYS A 72 18.04 11.00 -3.02
N HIS A 73 17.45 12.11 -2.58
CA HIS A 73 16.05 12.41 -2.93
C HIS A 73 15.82 12.44 -4.44
N SER A 74 16.81 12.95 -5.20
CA SER A 74 16.78 12.96 -6.68
C SER A 74 16.75 11.56 -7.33
N ASP A 75 17.14 10.50 -6.62
CA ASP A 75 17.02 9.12 -7.12
C ASP A 75 15.57 8.69 -7.32
N ALA A 76 14.62 9.37 -6.67
CA ALA A 76 13.19 9.15 -6.86
C ALA A 76 12.70 9.46 -8.29
N PHE A 77 13.44 10.24 -9.06
CA PHE A 77 13.16 10.47 -10.49
C PHE A 77 13.62 9.32 -11.40
N ASN A 78 14.46 8.43 -10.89
CA ASN A 78 14.81 7.21 -11.61
C ASN A 78 13.78 6.13 -11.33
N PRO A 79 13.04 5.62 -12.35
CA PRO A 79 11.94 4.69 -12.11
C PRO A 79 12.37 3.36 -11.48
N VAL A 80 13.58 2.89 -11.76
CA VAL A 80 14.12 1.65 -11.16
C VAL A 80 14.42 1.88 -9.68
N LYS A 81 15.15 2.93 -9.35
CA LYS A 81 15.47 3.27 -7.96
C LYS A 81 14.22 3.60 -7.14
N ALA A 82 13.25 4.30 -7.73
CA ALA A 82 11.97 4.56 -7.06
C ALA A 82 11.26 3.27 -6.67
N ASN A 83 11.23 2.27 -7.55
CA ASN A 83 10.67 0.96 -7.25
C ASN A 83 11.43 0.23 -6.14
N GLU A 84 12.77 0.27 -6.18
CA GLU A 84 13.62 -0.35 -5.14
C GLU A 84 13.34 0.27 -3.77
N ILE A 85 13.33 1.59 -3.69
CA ILE A 85 13.03 2.35 -2.47
C ILE A 85 11.66 1.95 -1.91
N CYS A 86 10.63 1.90 -2.75
CA CYS A 86 9.29 1.50 -2.33
C CYS A 86 9.26 0.04 -1.83
N LYS A 87 9.91 -0.88 -2.53
CA LYS A 87 10.01 -2.28 -2.10
C LYS A 87 10.67 -2.42 -0.73
N ILE A 88 11.78 -1.74 -0.51
CA ILE A 88 12.50 -1.76 0.76
C ILE A 88 11.60 -1.24 1.88
N TYR A 89 10.98 -0.08 1.67
CA TYR A 89 10.10 0.56 2.64
C TYR A 89 8.92 -0.34 3.03
N LEU A 90 8.20 -0.86 2.04
CA LEU A 90 7.06 -1.73 2.29
C LEU A 90 7.46 -3.08 2.90
N SER A 91 8.57 -3.67 2.47
CA SER A 91 9.06 -4.93 3.04
C SER A 91 9.46 -4.80 4.51
N TYR A 92 9.92 -3.63 4.91
CA TYR A 92 10.27 -3.36 6.30
C TYR A 92 9.05 -3.10 7.19
N TYR A 93 8.08 -2.32 6.69
CA TYR A 93 6.94 -1.90 7.50
C TYR A 93 5.71 -2.80 7.38
N CYS A 94 5.53 -3.52 6.27
CA CYS A 94 4.41 -4.44 6.07
C CYS A 94 4.80 -5.87 6.47
N THR A 95 5.00 -6.12 7.75
CA THR A 95 5.29 -7.45 8.28
C THR A 95 4.16 -7.95 9.17
N GLU A 96 3.92 -9.26 9.18
CA GLU A 96 2.93 -9.88 10.05
C GLU A 96 3.18 -9.55 11.53
N LYS A 97 4.45 -9.58 11.94
CA LYS A 97 4.86 -9.21 13.31
C LYS A 97 4.41 -7.81 13.70
N ARG A 98 4.52 -6.86 12.75
CA ARG A 98 4.20 -5.46 13.01
C ARG A 98 2.70 -5.17 12.92
N LEU A 99 2.03 -5.81 11.96
CA LEU A 99 0.60 -5.59 11.69
C LEU A 99 -0.32 -6.43 12.59
N GLY A 100 0.14 -7.57 13.10
CA GLY A 100 -0.67 -8.53 13.85
C GLY A 100 -1.54 -9.44 12.97
N HIS A 101 -1.39 -9.36 11.66
CA HIS A 101 -2.05 -10.19 10.65
C HIS A 101 -1.18 -10.28 9.39
N LYS A 102 -1.50 -11.22 8.49
CA LYS A 102 -0.80 -11.32 7.20
C LYS A 102 -0.98 -10.03 6.41
N PRO A 103 0.13 -9.41 5.91
CA PRO A 103 0.06 -8.18 5.14
C PRO A 103 -0.85 -8.28 3.93
N THR A 104 -1.63 -7.24 3.69
CA THR A 104 -2.55 -7.12 2.55
C THR A 104 -2.14 -6.00 1.61
N MET A 105 -2.71 -5.99 0.40
CA MET A 105 -2.54 -4.89 -0.56
C MET A 105 -3.01 -3.56 0.04
N GLU A 106 -4.09 -3.59 0.83
CA GLU A 106 -4.59 -2.41 1.56
C GLU A 106 -3.56 -1.88 2.55
N ASP A 107 -2.97 -2.76 3.38
CA ASP A 107 -1.94 -2.36 4.33
C ASP A 107 -0.76 -1.67 3.64
N GLY A 108 -0.27 -2.24 2.55
CA GLY A 108 0.82 -1.68 1.75
C GLY A 108 0.49 -0.30 1.20
N ALA A 109 -0.67 -0.14 0.58
CA ALA A 109 -1.11 1.15 0.03
C ALA A 109 -1.28 2.21 1.13
N ARG A 110 -1.90 1.87 2.24
CA ARG A 110 -2.16 2.80 3.34
C ARG A 110 -0.87 3.17 4.09
N ILE A 111 0.08 2.25 4.22
CA ILE A 111 1.42 2.55 4.77
C ILE A 111 2.20 3.44 3.80
N TRP A 112 2.12 3.21 2.49
CA TRP A 112 2.78 4.09 1.53
C TRP A 112 2.27 5.52 1.63
N ASN A 113 0.96 5.72 1.72
CA ASN A 113 0.33 7.05 1.80
C ASN A 113 0.49 7.71 3.17
N GLY A 114 0.32 6.97 4.25
CA GLY A 114 0.19 7.53 5.60
C GLY A 114 1.38 7.29 6.53
N GLY A 115 2.47 6.68 6.03
CA GLY A 115 3.64 6.31 6.84
C GLY A 115 3.46 4.96 7.55
N PRO A 116 4.42 4.57 8.41
CA PRO A 116 4.45 3.26 9.05
C PRO A 116 3.15 2.83 9.75
N ASN A 117 2.39 3.79 10.29
CA ASN A 117 1.09 3.56 10.93
C ASN A 117 -0.10 3.90 10.03
N GLY A 118 0.13 4.13 8.74
CA GLY A 118 -0.91 4.51 7.77
C GLY A 118 -2.08 3.52 7.70
N TYR A 119 -1.81 2.23 7.89
CA TYR A 119 -2.82 1.17 7.89
C TYR A 119 -3.89 1.33 9.01
N LYS A 120 -3.62 2.12 10.05
CA LYS A 120 -4.55 2.43 11.14
C LYS A 120 -5.28 3.76 10.98
N LYS A 121 -4.87 4.61 10.02
CA LYS A 121 -5.40 5.97 9.86
C LYS A 121 -6.62 5.98 8.96
N ASP A 122 -7.73 6.53 9.40
CA ASP A 122 -8.93 6.71 8.57
C ASP A 122 -8.66 7.60 7.35
N SER A 123 -7.74 8.56 7.50
CA SER A 123 -7.33 9.47 6.41
C SER A 123 -6.72 8.77 5.19
N THR A 124 -6.26 7.52 5.32
CA THR A 124 -5.68 6.75 4.21
C THR A 124 -6.67 5.85 3.47
N ILE A 125 -7.92 5.76 3.94
CA ILE A 125 -8.94 4.88 3.34
C ILE A 125 -9.32 5.36 1.94
N SER A 126 -9.49 6.65 1.74
CA SER A 126 -9.82 7.19 0.42
C SER A 126 -8.70 6.96 -0.60
N TYR A 127 -7.44 7.04 -0.16
CA TYR A 127 -6.28 6.69 -0.98
C TYR A 127 -6.30 5.21 -1.38
N TRP A 128 -6.55 4.31 -0.43
CA TRP A 128 -6.70 2.89 -0.72
C TRP A 128 -7.77 2.62 -1.77
N ASN A 129 -8.93 3.28 -1.68
CA ASN A 129 -10.00 3.10 -2.66
C ASN A 129 -9.56 3.47 -4.09
N LYS A 130 -8.73 4.51 -4.24
CA LYS A 130 -8.14 4.88 -5.54
C LYS A 130 -7.15 3.82 -6.03
N VAL A 131 -6.26 3.34 -5.15
CA VAL A 131 -5.28 2.30 -5.50
C VAL A 131 -5.97 1.00 -5.88
N LYS A 132 -6.98 0.59 -5.10
CA LYS A 132 -7.78 -0.62 -5.36
C LYS A 132 -8.42 -0.61 -6.76
N ALA A 133 -8.90 0.53 -7.22
CA ALA A 133 -9.46 0.69 -8.56
C ALA A 133 -8.43 0.47 -9.68
N GLU A 134 -7.14 0.65 -9.40
CA GLU A 134 -6.04 0.45 -10.34
C GLU A 134 -5.43 -0.97 -10.27
N LEU A 135 -5.79 -1.77 -9.27
CA LEU A 135 -5.37 -3.18 -9.17
C LEU A 135 -6.18 -4.03 -10.15
N LYS A 136 -5.54 -4.47 -11.20
CA LYS A 136 -6.12 -5.35 -12.23
C LYS A 136 -5.52 -6.74 -12.16
#